data_b8c4b934259d7d2d1fc4f79cf545d3d9
#
_entry.id   b8c4b934259d7d2d1fc4f79cf545d3d9
#
_cell.length_a   1.000
_cell.length_b   1.000
_cell.length_c   1.000
_cell.angle_alpha   90.00
_cell.angle_beta   90.00
_cell.angle_gamma   90.00
#
_symmetry.space_group_name_H-M   'P 1'
#
loop_
_entity.id
_entity.type
_entity.pdbx_description
1 polymer ?
#
loop_
_entity_poly.entity_id
_entity_poly.type
_entity_poly.pdbx_seq_one_letter_code
_entity_poly.pdbx_strand_id
1 'polypeptide(L)'
;MLINDLIKGNKKFREARFSKYETDLKQLSKDGQNPDILFIGCSDSRVTPELVLDTKPGDMFTLRNVGNFVPPYNPDNDYHGSSAVIEYAVCVLGVKHIIVCGHSHCGACKSLYQDLGDSPDLINIKKWLELGKKAKEYTLLATVNKEDKEQLYR
;
A
#
# COMPACT_ATOMS: atom_id res chain seq x y z
N MET A 1 21.31 2.56 -2.69
CA MET A 1 21.33 1.14 -3.09
C MET A 1 21.37 1.07 -4.61
N LEU A 2 22.37 0.37 -5.17
CA LEU A 2 22.51 0.21 -6.62
C LEU A 2 21.87 -1.10 -7.08
N ILE A 3 21.58 -1.21 -8.39
CA ILE A 3 20.97 -2.44 -8.94
C ILE A 3 21.80 -3.69 -8.62
N ASN A 4 23.12 -3.57 -8.62
CA ASN A 4 24.02 -4.67 -8.26
C ASN A 4 23.85 -5.13 -6.80
N ASP A 5 23.42 -4.27 -5.89
CA ASP A 5 23.15 -4.66 -4.50
C ASP A 5 21.87 -5.51 -4.40
N LEU A 6 20.87 -5.22 -5.24
CA LEU A 6 19.66 -6.04 -5.35
C LEU A 6 19.98 -7.44 -5.90
N ILE A 7 20.82 -7.52 -6.94
CA ILE A 7 21.26 -8.80 -7.51
C ILE A 7 22.00 -9.64 -6.47
N LYS A 8 22.95 -9.01 -5.73
CA LYS A 8 23.65 -9.68 -4.62
C LYS A 8 22.72 -10.11 -3.51
N GLY A 9 21.72 -9.25 -3.17
CA GLY A 9 20.69 -9.55 -2.19
C GLY A 9 19.86 -10.79 -2.58
N ASN A 10 19.42 -10.87 -3.84
CA ASN A 10 18.71 -12.03 -4.36
C ASN A 10 19.55 -13.31 -4.32
N LYS A 11 20.83 -13.22 -4.72
CA LYS A 11 21.77 -14.35 -4.61
C LYS A 11 21.86 -14.84 -3.16
N LYS A 12 22.08 -13.93 -2.20
CA LYS A 12 22.15 -14.25 -0.77
C LYS A 12 20.84 -14.87 -0.26
N PHE A 13 19.68 -14.38 -0.72
CA PHE A 13 18.39 -14.97 -0.38
C PHE A 13 18.33 -16.44 -0.85
N ARG A 14 18.66 -16.70 -2.11
CA ARG A 14 18.63 -18.05 -2.70
C ARG A 14 19.58 -19.04 -2.00
N GLU A 15 20.76 -18.58 -1.62
CA GLU A 15 21.82 -19.44 -1.07
C GLU A 15 21.69 -19.66 0.44
N ALA A 16 21.17 -18.67 1.19
CA ALA A 16 21.23 -18.70 2.65
C ALA A 16 19.86 -18.56 3.36
N ARG A 17 18.83 -18.09 2.68
CA ARG A 17 17.54 -17.81 3.33
C ARG A 17 16.37 -18.58 2.72
N PHE A 18 16.48 -19.00 1.48
CA PHE A 18 15.41 -19.68 0.76
C PHE A 18 14.95 -20.94 1.48
N SER A 19 15.86 -21.71 2.04
CA SER A 19 15.55 -22.95 2.77
C SER A 19 14.56 -22.75 3.92
N LYS A 20 14.56 -21.57 4.54
CA LYS A 20 13.58 -21.21 5.58
C LYS A 20 12.16 -21.16 5.08
N TYR A 21 11.95 -20.78 3.82
CA TYR A 21 10.65 -20.56 3.19
C TYR A 21 10.31 -21.60 2.12
N GLU A 22 11.22 -22.51 1.83
CA GLU A 22 11.15 -23.42 0.69
C GLU A 22 9.88 -24.27 0.71
N THR A 23 9.55 -24.83 1.87
CA THR A 23 8.35 -25.67 2.03
C THR A 23 7.08 -24.87 1.75
N ASP A 24 6.95 -23.71 2.39
CA ASP A 24 5.76 -22.84 2.24
C ASP A 24 5.61 -22.36 0.79
N LEU A 25 6.70 -21.90 0.17
CA LEU A 25 6.69 -21.42 -1.21
C LEU A 25 6.37 -22.53 -2.23
N LYS A 26 6.89 -23.75 -2.01
CA LYS A 26 6.57 -24.90 -2.86
C LYS A 26 5.10 -25.30 -2.72
N GLN A 27 4.56 -25.29 -1.50
CA GLN A 27 3.17 -25.58 -1.25
C GLN A 27 2.26 -24.54 -1.91
N LEU A 28 2.54 -23.23 -1.71
CA LEU A 28 1.80 -22.14 -2.33
C LEU A 28 1.87 -22.16 -3.86
N SER A 29 3.02 -22.58 -4.42
CA SER A 29 3.17 -22.72 -5.88
C SER A 29 2.34 -23.87 -6.45
N LYS A 30 2.14 -24.94 -5.68
CA LYS A 30 1.40 -26.14 -6.10
C LYS A 30 -0.12 -25.95 -5.93
N ASP A 31 -0.52 -25.43 -4.77
CA ASP A 31 -1.94 -25.44 -4.36
C ASP A 31 -2.60 -24.08 -4.53
N GLY A 32 -1.81 -23.04 -4.87
CA GLY A 32 -2.29 -21.65 -4.92
C GLY A 32 -2.24 -20.96 -3.56
N GLN A 33 -2.65 -19.69 -3.54
CA GLN A 33 -2.73 -18.89 -2.33
C GLN A 33 -4.16 -18.89 -1.77
N ASN A 34 -4.28 -18.83 -0.45
CA ASN A 34 -5.56 -18.71 0.25
C ASN A 34 -5.43 -17.80 1.48
N PRO A 35 -5.06 -16.53 1.32
CA PRO A 35 -4.89 -15.61 2.43
C PRO A 35 -6.25 -15.23 3.04
N ASP A 36 -6.33 -15.14 4.35
CA ASP A 36 -7.52 -14.65 5.06
C ASP A 36 -7.58 -13.11 5.10
N ILE A 37 -6.49 -12.42 4.74
CA ILE A 37 -6.33 -10.98 4.94
C ILE A 37 -5.97 -10.30 3.62
N LEU A 38 -6.69 -9.22 3.29
CA LEU A 38 -6.22 -8.17 2.39
C LEU A 38 -5.58 -7.05 3.21
N PHE A 39 -4.30 -6.80 3.00
CA PHE A 39 -3.61 -5.66 3.60
C PHE A 39 -3.45 -4.53 2.58
N ILE A 40 -3.94 -3.33 2.91
CA ILE A 40 -3.82 -2.13 2.08
C ILE A 40 -2.89 -1.14 2.80
N GLY A 41 -1.71 -0.93 2.26
CA GLY A 41 -0.69 -0.06 2.82
C GLY A 41 -0.17 1.00 1.87
N CYS A 42 0.63 1.94 2.40
CA CYS A 42 1.29 2.94 1.58
C CYS A 42 2.45 2.33 0.77
N SER A 43 2.68 2.87 -0.43
CA SER A 43 3.87 2.57 -1.24
C SER A 43 5.17 3.16 -0.67
N ASP A 44 5.10 3.94 0.39
CA ASP A 44 6.25 4.51 1.08
C ASP A 44 7.29 3.42 1.42
N SER A 45 8.55 3.68 1.09
CA SER A 45 9.63 2.68 1.23
C SER A 45 9.89 2.26 2.70
N ARG A 46 9.41 3.02 3.66
CA ARG A 46 9.48 2.70 5.09
C ARG A 46 8.42 1.70 5.53
N VAL A 47 7.36 1.52 4.75
CA VAL A 47 6.27 0.57 5.03
C VAL A 47 6.65 -0.79 4.45
N THR A 48 6.90 -1.74 5.34
CA THR A 48 7.24 -3.14 5.01
C THR A 48 6.32 -4.04 5.82
N PRO A 49 5.09 -4.32 5.32
CA PRO A 49 4.06 -5.02 6.10
C PRO A 49 4.55 -6.37 6.63
N GLU A 50 5.24 -7.14 5.81
CA GLU A 50 5.75 -8.46 6.18
C GLU A 50 6.76 -8.39 7.34
N LEU A 51 7.58 -7.33 7.38
CA LEU A 51 8.53 -7.12 8.47
C LEU A 51 7.82 -6.67 9.76
N VAL A 52 6.86 -5.73 9.63
CA VAL A 52 6.19 -5.12 10.80
C VAL A 52 5.23 -6.09 11.48
N LEU A 53 4.61 -6.99 10.70
CA LEU A 53 3.60 -7.94 11.17
C LEU A 53 4.18 -9.36 11.37
N ASP A 54 5.47 -9.56 11.08
CA ASP A 54 6.15 -10.88 11.16
C ASP A 54 5.40 -11.98 10.40
N THR A 55 4.90 -11.64 9.20
CA THR A 55 4.13 -12.55 8.38
C THR A 55 5.00 -13.34 7.41
N LYS A 56 4.48 -14.49 6.96
CA LYS A 56 5.12 -15.39 6.02
C LYS A 56 4.55 -15.23 4.61
N PRO A 57 5.25 -15.75 3.58
CA PRO A 57 4.65 -15.90 2.27
C PRO A 57 3.30 -16.63 2.32
N GLY A 58 2.27 -16.02 1.75
CA GLY A 58 0.92 -16.57 1.69
C GLY A 58 -0.05 -16.10 2.78
N ASP A 59 0.43 -15.48 3.86
CA ASP A 59 -0.43 -15.05 4.97
C ASP A 59 -1.35 -13.88 4.60
N MET A 60 -0.88 -13.00 3.69
CA MET A 60 -1.63 -11.82 3.29
C MET A 60 -1.62 -11.63 1.77
N PHE A 61 -2.74 -11.15 1.25
CA PHE A 61 -2.80 -10.51 -0.07
C PHE A 61 -2.55 -9.02 0.11
N THR A 62 -1.53 -8.48 -0.54
CA THR A 62 -1.04 -7.13 -0.22
C THR A 62 -1.25 -6.17 -1.38
N LEU A 63 -1.97 -5.09 -1.13
CA LEU A 63 -2.06 -3.90 -1.98
C LEU A 63 -1.23 -2.77 -1.38
N ARG A 64 -0.38 -2.15 -2.18
CA ARG A 64 0.32 -0.92 -1.81
C ARG A 64 0.11 0.14 -2.86
N ASN A 65 -0.40 1.30 -2.44
CA ASN A 65 -0.60 2.44 -3.31
C ASN A 65 -0.17 3.75 -2.63
N VAL A 66 -0.19 4.86 -3.32
CA VAL A 66 0.21 6.15 -2.78
C VAL A 66 -0.82 6.61 -1.74
N GLY A 67 -0.42 6.63 -0.45
CA GLY A 67 -1.27 7.06 0.65
C GLY A 67 -2.27 6.03 1.16
N ASN A 68 -2.14 4.75 0.80
CA ASN A 68 -3.07 3.67 1.20
C ASN A 68 -4.56 3.99 1.03
N PHE A 69 -4.89 4.79 0.02
CA PHE A 69 -6.27 5.16 -0.26
C PHE A 69 -7.08 3.99 -0.83
N VAL A 70 -8.33 3.92 -0.41
CA VAL A 70 -9.33 3.00 -0.96
C VAL A 70 -10.27 3.81 -1.84
N PRO A 71 -10.19 3.65 -3.17
CA PRO A 71 -11.10 4.37 -4.06
C PRO A 71 -12.54 3.89 -3.86
N PRO A 72 -13.55 4.76 -4.05
CA PRO A 72 -14.94 4.34 -4.06
C PRO A 72 -15.18 3.33 -5.18
N TYR A 73 -16.14 2.43 -4.97
CA TYR A 73 -16.60 1.54 -6.03
C TYR A 73 -17.26 2.36 -7.13
N ASN A 74 -16.63 2.37 -8.30
CA ASN A 74 -17.11 3.09 -9.49
C ASN A 74 -16.74 2.26 -10.73
N PRO A 75 -17.55 1.23 -11.06
CA PRO A 75 -17.26 0.37 -12.20
C PRO A 75 -17.43 1.15 -13.51
N ASP A 76 -16.42 1.13 -14.34
CA ASP A 76 -16.40 1.64 -15.69
C ASP A 76 -15.51 0.75 -16.57
N ASN A 77 -15.15 1.20 -17.76
CA ASN A 77 -14.31 0.44 -18.68
C ASN A 77 -12.81 0.81 -18.59
N ASP A 78 -12.42 1.60 -17.59
CA ASP A 78 -11.02 2.02 -17.41
C ASP A 78 -10.23 1.04 -16.50
N TYR A 79 -8.91 1.23 -16.45
CA TYR A 79 -8.01 0.36 -15.70
C TYR A 79 -7.84 0.86 -14.26
N HIS A 80 -8.47 0.18 -13.30
CA HIS A 80 -8.48 0.52 -11.88
C HIS A 80 -7.70 -0.49 -11.03
N GLY A 81 -6.37 -0.37 -10.99
CA GLY A 81 -5.51 -1.36 -10.33
C GLY A 81 -5.84 -1.62 -8.86
N SER A 82 -6.11 -0.57 -8.06
CA SER A 82 -6.48 -0.76 -6.64
C SER A 82 -7.83 -1.45 -6.48
N SER A 83 -8.83 -1.09 -7.28
CA SER A 83 -10.16 -1.74 -7.27
C SER A 83 -10.05 -3.20 -7.70
N ALA A 84 -9.27 -3.51 -8.74
CA ALA A 84 -9.08 -4.87 -9.21
C ALA A 84 -8.45 -5.78 -8.14
N VAL A 85 -7.49 -5.28 -7.35
CA VAL A 85 -6.91 -6.02 -6.23
C VAL A 85 -7.95 -6.29 -5.14
N ILE A 86 -8.79 -5.31 -4.82
CA ILE A 86 -9.85 -5.45 -3.81
C ILE A 86 -10.90 -6.47 -4.28
N GLU A 87 -11.37 -6.37 -5.52
CA GLU A 87 -12.30 -7.33 -6.11
C GLU A 87 -11.72 -8.74 -6.12
N TYR A 88 -10.48 -8.90 -6.55
CA TYR A 88 -9.83 -10.21 -6.54
C TYR A 88 -9.74 -10.80 -5.14
N ALA A 89 -9.35 -9.99 -4.16
CA ALA A 89 -9.26 -10.44 -2.76
C ALA A 89 -10.61 -10.89 -2.21
N VAL A 90 -11.67 -10.12 -2.47
CA VAL A 90 -13.00 -10.39 -1.91
C VAL A 90 -13.74 -11.48 -2.70
N CYS A 91 -13.77 -11.35 -4.03
CA CYS A 91 -14.63 -12.21 -4.86
C CYS A 91 -13.95 -13.50 -5.30
N VAL A 92 -12.63 -13.52 -5.42
CA VAL A 92 -11.88 -14.69 -5.89
C VAL A 92 -11.21 -15.43 -4.74
N LEU A 93 -10.47 -14.71 -3.88
CA LEU A 93 -9.76 -15.32 -2.75
C LEU A 93 -10.65 -15.50 -1.51
N GLY A 94 -11.74 -14.75 -1.39
CA GLY A 94 -12.65 -14.87 -0.26
C GLY A 94 -12.03 -14.44 1.07
N VAL A 95 -11.19 -13.39 1.08
CA VAL A 95 -10.55 -12.90 2.30
C VAL A 95 -11.59 -12.57 3.36
N LYS A 96 -11.26 -12.82 4.62
CA LYS A 96 -12.16 -12.59 5.75
C LYS A 96 -12.02 -11.19 6.34
N HIS A 97 -10.84 -10.58 6.16
CA HIS A 97 -10.52 -9.28 6.75
C HIS A 97 -9.84 -8.37 5.72
N ILE A 98 -10.18 -7.08 5.79
CA ILE A 98 -9.50 -6.03 5.04
C ILE A 98 -8.90 -5.06 6.05
N ILE A 99 -7.59 -4.88 6.01
CA ILE A 99 -6.84 -3.99 6.88
C ILE A 99 -6.34 -2.82 6.03
N VAL A 100 -6.73 -1.60 6.39
CA VAL A 100 -6.16 -0.36 5.81
C VAL A 100 -5.21 0.22 6.83
N CYS A 101 -3.92 0.23 6.51
CA CYS A 101 -2.87 0.64 7.44
C CYS A 101 -2.15 1.90 6.95
N GLY A 102 -2.36 3.00 7.69
CA GLY A 102 -1.61 4.24 7.51
C GLY A 102 -0.28 4.23 8.25
N HIS A 103 0.51 5.27 8.03
CA HIS A 103 1.75 5.49 8.75
C HIS A 103 2.00 6.98 8.97
N SER A 104 2.76 7.32 10.00
CA SER A 104 3.14 8.69 10.29
C SER A 104 4.00 9.31 9.18
N HIS A 105 3.90 10.63 9.01
CA HIS A 105 4.64 11.41 8.01
C HIS A 105 4.49 10.88 6.58
N CYS A 106 3.29 10.40 6.22
CA CYS A 106 3.00 9.95 4.86
C CYS A 106 3.14 11.10 3.86
N GLY A 107 3.97 10.89 2.83
CA GLY A 107 4.20 11.89 1.79
C GLY A 107 2.92 12.25 1.02
N ALA A 108 2.04 11.29 0.77
CA ALA A 108 0.75 11.53 0.12
C ALA A 108 -0.18 12.39 0.99
N CYS A 109 -0.29 12.09 2.28
CA CYS A 109 -1.08 12.91 3.21
C CYS A 109 -0.52 14.33 3.30
N LYS A 110 0.81 14.48 3.35
CA LYS A 110 1.45 15.80 3.33
C LYS A 110 1.12 16.57 2.05
N SER A 111 1.11 15.89 0.90
CA SER A 111 0.81 16.50 -0.40
C SER A 111 -0.62 17.02 -0.52
N LEU A 112 -1.57 16.53 0.30
CA LEU A 112 -2.93 17.08 0.37
C LEU A 112 -2.95 18.56 0.79
N TYR A 113 -1.94 19.02 1.53
CA TYR A 113 -1.83 20.38 2.07
C TYR A 113 -0.84 21.27 1.28
N GLN A 114 -0.33 20.77 0.17
CA GLN A 114 0.63 21.48 -0.67
C GLN A 114 0.01 21.80 -2.04
N ASP A 115 0.47 22.89 -2.64
CA ASP A 115 0.25 23.13 -4.06
C ASP A 115 1.29 22.34 -4.86
N LEU A 116 0.83 21.42 -5.69
CA LEU A 116 1.68 20.61 -6.56
C LEU A 116 1.99 21.30 -7.91
N GLY A 117 1.53 22.55 -8.10
CA GLY A 117 1.71 23.29 -9.34
C GLY A 117 0.99 22.65 -10.54
N ASP A 118 1.22 23.13 -11.76
CA ASP A 118 0.49 22.67 -12.96
C ASP A 118 1.32 21.79 -13.89
N SER A 119 2.33 21.09 -13.36
CA SER A 119 3.13 20.16 -14.16
C SER A 119 2.27 19.04 -14.75
N PRO A 120 2.37 18.79 -16.06
CA PRO A 120 1.72 17.65 -16.71
C PRO A 120 2.24 16.30 -16.22
N ASP A 121 3.43 16.26 -15.60
CA ASP A 121 4.02 15.03 -15.06
C ASP A 121 3.33 14.54 -13.79
N LEU A 122 2.46 15.36 -13.19
CA LEU A 122 1.78 15.06 -11.92
C LEU A 122 0.27 14.82 -12.07
N ILE A 123 -0.25 14.66 -13.28
CA ILE A 123 -1.69 14.49 -13.55
C ILE A 123 -2.27 13.34 -12.72
N ASN A 124 -1.66 12.17 -12.75
CA ASN A 124 -2.17 10.99 -12.06
C ASN A 124 -2.15 11.15 -10.54
N ILE A 125 -1.08 11.70 -9.97
CA ILE A 125 -1.00 11.89 -8.53
C ILE A 125 -1.96 12.97 -8.05
N LYS A 126 -2.14 14.06 -8.79
CA LYS A 126 -3.15 15.08 -8.47
C LYS A 126 -4.55 14.48 -8.42
N LYS A 127 -4.92 13.71 -9.45
CA LYS A 127 -6.23 13.04 -9.51
C LYS A 127 -6.41 12.03 -8.38
N TRP A 128 -5.38 11.26 -8.08
CA TRP A 128 -5.39 10.28 -7.00
C TRP A 128 -5.57 10.93 -5.61
N LEU A 129 -4.94 12.06 -5.38
CA LEU A 129 -5.06 12.80 -4.10
C LEU A 129 -6.45 13.38 -3.85
N GLU A 130 -7.29 13.55 -4.86
CA GLU A 130 -8.69 13.96 -4.66
C GLU A 130 -9.45 13.00 -3.72
N LEU A 131 -9.07 11.73 -3.67
CA LEU A 131 -9.63 10.76 -2.74
C LEU A 131 -9.47 11.16 -1.27
N GLY A 132 -8.40 11.88 -0.95
CA GLY A 132 -8.11 12.37 0.40
C GLY A 132 -8.76 13.70 0.77
N LYS A 133 -9.49 14.35 -0.15
CA LYS A 133 -10.02 15.72 0.04
C LYS A 133 -10.92 15.83 1.28
N LYS A 134 -11.85 14.91 1.47
CA LYS A 134 -12.73 14.90 2.64
C LYS A 134 -11.97 14.67 3.94
N ALA A 135 -11.00 13.78 3.96
CA ALA A 135 -10.16 13.55 5.13
C ALA A 135 -9.39 14.82 5.51
N LYS A 136 -8.81 15.52 4.51
CA LYS A 136 -8.18 16.83 4.71
C LYS A 136 -9.14 17.83 5.34
N GLU A 137 -10.35 17.97 4.82
CA GLU A 137 -11.38 18.89 5.34
C GLU A 137 -11.69 18.59 6.80
N TYR A 138 -11.92 17.32 7.17
CA TYR A 138 -12.18 16.92 8.55
C TYR A 138 -10.98 17.18 9.47
N THR A 139 -9.77 16.90 9.01
CA THR A 139 -8.55 17.18 9.77
C THR A 139 -8.42 18.68 10.06
N LEU A 140 -8.64 19.54 9.07
CA LEU A 140 -8.59 20.98 9.24
C LEU A 140 -9.67 21.52 10.19
N LEU A 141 -10.83 20.87 10.26
CA LEU A 141 -11.87 21.22 11.23
C LEU A 141 -11.53 20.77 12.66
N ALA A 142 -10.92 19.59 12.79
CA ALA A 142 -10.56 19.02 14.09
C ALA A 142 -9.29 19.59 14.69
N THR A 143 -8.38 20.16 13.89
CA THR A 143 -7.08 20.65 14.35
C THR A 143 -7.23 22.05 14.95
N VAL A 144 -6.87 22.17 16.23
CA VAL A 144 -6.97 23.43 17.00
C VAL A 144 -5.95 24.46 16.51
N ASN A 145 -4.72 24.01 16.19
CA ASN A 145 -3.67 24.86 15.65
C ASN A 145 -3.33 24.46 14.21
N LYS A 146 -3.91 25.16 13.25
CA LYS A 146 -3.74 24.87 11.81
C LYS A 146 -2.34 25.21 11.27
N GLU A 147 -1.53 25.94 12.03
CA GLU A 147 -0.14 26.25 11.69
C GLU A 147 0.82 25.12 12.11
N ASP A 148 0.40 24.24 13.00
CA ASP A 148 1.16 23.06 13.41
C ASP A 148 1.05 21.96 12.34
N LYS A 149 1.98 22.00 11.40
CA LYS A 149 2.06 21.04 10.29
C LYS A 149 2.26 19.59 10.76
N GLU A 150 2.85 19.37 11.92
CA GLU A 150 3.00 18.03 12.49
C GLU A 150 1.64 17.43 12.87
N GLN A 151 0.73 18.21 13.42
CA GLN A 151 -0.63 17.75 13.73
C GLN A 151 -1.43 17.39 12.48
N LEU A 152 -1.15 18.06 11.35
CA LEU A 152 -1.85 17.77 10.08
C LEU A 152 -1.40 16.48 9.41
N TYR A 153 -0.21 15.95 9.73
CA TYR A 153 0.40 14.81 9.02
C TYR A 153 0.49 13.53 9.86
N ARG A 154 -0.03 13.56 11.08
CA ARG A 154 -0.09 12.39 11.99
C ARG A 154 -1.24 11.47 11.70
#